data_8d7e715ce1c5e1ccf1e7830d942e923e
#
_entry.id   8d7e715ce1c5e1ccf1e7830d942e923e
#
_cell.length_a   1.000
_cell.length_b   1.000
_cell.length_c   1.000
_cell.angle_alpha   90.00
_cell.angle_beta   90.00
_cell.angle_gamma   90.00
#
_symmetry.space_group_name_H-M   'P 1'
#
loop_
_entity.id
_entity.type
_entity.pdbx_description
1 polymer ?
#
loop_
_entity_poly.entity_id
_entity_poly.type
_entity_poly.pdbx_seq_one_letter_code
_entity_poly.pdbx_strand_id
1 'polypeptide(L)'
;MLGVFSALEVAASGLSAERVRMNTIASNLANVRTTRTPEGGPYRRIDPVFEAVGLDQLQGFPQLQRGVSLVRVSRVVEDKRPGTMVYEPGHPDANADGYVEYPNVNAVEEMVNMITASRAYEAGITSIDTVKQMAHSALEIGR
;
A
#
# COMPACT_ATOMS: atom_id res chain seq x y z
N MET A 1 6.10 26.12 -14.98
CA MET A 1 4.73 25.60 -14.76
C MET A 1 4.62 24.08 -14.95
N LEU A 2 5.15 23.51 -16.03
CA LEU A 2 5.09 22.03 -16.25
C LEU A 2 5.71 21.22 -15.11
N GLY A 3 6.83 21.67 -14.52
CA GLY A 3 7.48 20.95 -13.42
C GLY A 3 6.68 20.90 -12.10
N VAL A 4 5.82 21.88 -11.83
CA VAL A 4 4.94 21.88 -10.65
C VAL A 4 3.82 20.84 -10.81
N PHE A 5 3.22 20.76 -12.01
CA PHE A 5 2.18 19.76 -12.26
C PHE A 5 2.73 18.33 -12.20
N SER A 6 3.91 18.06 -12.78
CA SER A 6 4.53 16.75 -12.70
C SER A 6 4.91 16.39 -11.25
N ALA A 7 5.39 17.34 -10.45
CA ALA A 7 5.68 17.09 -9.03
C ALA A 7 4.41 16.76 -8.23
N LEU A 8 3.30 17.47 -8.48
CA LEU A 8 2.01 17.17 -7.86
C LEU A 8 1.48 15.80 -8.28
N GLU A 9 1.63 15.43 -9.55
CA GLU A 9 1.18 14.15 -10.09
C GLU A 9 1.97 12.98 -9.50
N VAL A 10 3.29 13.11 -9.38
CA VAL A 10 4.14 12.13 -8.69
C VAL A 10 3.74 11.98 -7.23
N ALA A 11 3.59 13.08 -6.50
CA ALA A 11 3.19 13.05 -5.10
C ALA A 11 1.79 12.43 -4.91
N ALA A 12 0.83 12.76 -5.77
CA ALA A 12 -0.52 12.18 -5.74
C ALA A 12 -0.52 10.68 -6.03
N SER A 13 0.32 10.22 -6.98
CA SER A 13 0.49 8.79 -7.27
C SER A 13 1.05 8.04 -6.06
N GLY A 14 2.05 8.60 -5.38
CA GLY A 14 2.61 8.06 -4.14
C GLY A 14 1.57 7.97 -3.01
N LEU A 15 0.78 9.02 -2.80
CA LEU A 15 -0.31 9.01 -1.81
C LEU A 15 -1.36 7.94 -2.11
N SER A 16 -1.71 7.78 -3.39
CA SER A 16 -2.66 6.72 -3.79
C SER A 16 -2.10 5.33 -3.51
N ALA A 17 -0.83 5.10 -3.78
CA ALA A 17 -0.15 3.84 -3.52
C ALA A 17 -0.06 3.53 -2.01
N GLU A 18 0.32 4.51 -1.17
CA GLU A 18 0.37 4.34 0.28
C GLU A 18 -1.01 4.12 0.89
N ARG A 19 -2.08 4.72 0.35
CA ARG A 19 -3.44 4.44 0.78
C ARG A 19 -3.84 3.00 0.52
N VAL A 20 -3.50 2.44 -0.65
CA VAL A 20 -3.73 1.03 -0.94
C VAL A 20 -2.95 0.15 0.03
N ARG A 21 -1.68 0.49 0.32
CA ARG A 21 -0.86 -0.22 1.29
C ARG A 21 -1.49 -0.23 2.69
N MET A 22 -1.94 0.92 3.19
CA MET A 22 -2.63 1.00 4.49
C MET A 22 -3.91 0.15 4.52
N ASN A 23 -4.71 0.19 3.45
CA ASN A 23 -5.92 -0.64 3.36
C ASN A 23 -5.60 -2.13 3.38
N THR A 24 -4.53 -2.55 2.70
CA THR A 24 -4.05 -3.93 2.69
C THR A 24 -3.60 -4.38 4.07
N ILE A 25 -2.82 -3.56 4.77
CA ILE A 25 -2.37 -3.82 6.14
C ILE A 25 -3.57 -3.89 7.10
N ALA A 26 -4.54 -2.98 6.97
CA ALA A 26 -5.77 -3.01 7.76
C ALA A 26 -6.57 -4.29 7.53
N SER A 27 -6.66 -4.76 6.29
CA SER A 27 -7.28 -6.04 5.95
C SER A 27 -6.55 -7.23 6.60
N ASN A 28 -5.21 -7.25 6.56
CA ASN A 28 -4.41 -8.27 7.21
C ASN A 28 -4.65 -8.30 8.72
N LEU A 29 -4.64 -7.12 9.37
CA LEU A 29 -4.90 -7.00 10.81
C LEU A 29 -6.31 -7.45 11.20
N ALA A 30 -7.32 -7.06 10.42
CA ALA A 30 -8.71 -7.45 10.67
C ALA A 30 -8.90 -8.97 10.58
N ASN A 31 -8.12 -9.64 9.73
CA ASN A 31 -8.23 -11.06 9.45
C ASN A 31 -7.15 -11.91 10.14
N VAL A 32 -6.40 -11.37 11.10
CA VAL A 32 -5.30 -12.09 11.79
C VAL A 32 -5.75 -13.38 12.50
N ARG A 33 -7.03 -13.52 12.81
CA ARG A 33 -7.64 -14.69 13.45
C ARG A 33 -8.68 -15.41 12.59
N THR A 34 -8.80 -15.07 11.33
CA THR A 34 -9.80 -15.66 10.42
C THR A 34 -9.32 -17.02 9.92
N THR A 35 -9.82 -18.08 10.54
CA THR A 35 -9.48 -19.48 10.25
C THR A 35 -10.23 -20.06 9.06
N ARG A 36 -11.34 -19.41 8.66
CA ARG A 36 -12.18 -19.84 7.54
C ARG A 36 -12.58 -18.69 6.65
N THR A 37 -12.25 -18.80 5.37
CA THR A 37 -12.67 -17.88 4.31
C THR A 37 -13.72 -18.52 3.40
N PRO A 38 -14.46 -17.74 2.58
CA PRO A 38 -15.42 -18.29 1.60
C PRO A 38 -14.77 -19.25 0.59
N GLU A 39 -13.50 -19.03 0.27
CA GLU A 39 -12.70 -19.87 -0.63
C GLU A 39 -12.22 -21.16 0.04
N GLY A 40 -12.36 -21.27 1.37
CA GLY A 40 -11.89 -22.35 2.20
C GLY A 40 -10.51 -22.11 2.80
N GLY A 41 -10.30 -22.62 4.02
CA GLY A 41 -9.03 -22.45 4.74
C GLY A 41 -8.86 -21.07 5.41
N PRO A 42 -7.71 -20.85 6.07
CA PRO A 42 -7.42 -19.61 6.77
C PRO A 42 -7.19 -18.44 5.79
N TYR A 43 -7.38 -17.23 6.28
CA TYR A 43 -6.98 -16.02 5.55
C TYR A 43 -5.49 -16.06 5.21
N ARG A 44 -5.13 -15.58 4.03
CA ARG A 44 -3.74 -15.44 3.59
C ARG A 44 -3.36 -13.96 3.58
N ARG A 45 -2.18 -13.65 4.12
CA ARG A 45 -1.62 -12.31 4.11
C ARG A 45 -1.53 -11.78 2.69
N ILE A 46 -1.95 -10.55 2.47
CA ILE A 46 -1.89 -9.90 1.16
C ILE A 46 -0.92 -8.73 1.20
N ASP A 47 -0.22 -8.50 0.08
CA ASP A 47 0.73 -7.40 -0.12
C ASP A 47 0.50 -6.71 -1.46
N PRO A 48 0.55 -5.36 -1.51
CA PRO A 48 0.51 -4.64 -2.78
C PRO A 48 1.89 -4.68 -3.44
N VAL A 49 1.90 -4.90 -4.77
CA VAL A 49 3.11 -4.80 -5.60
C VAL A 49 3.14 -3.44 -6.27
N PHE A 50 4.14 -2.64 -5.94
CA PHE A 50 4.35 -1.34 -6.55
C PHE A 50 5.14 -1.46 -7.85
N GLU A 51 4.80 -0.61 -8.81
CA GLU A 51 5.45 -0.52 -10.11
C GLU A 51 5.72 0.96 -10.42
N ALA A 52 6.92 1.25 -10.90
CA ALA A 52 7.24 2.56 -11.42
C ALA A 52 6.81 2.64 -12.89
N VAL A 53 5.99 3.63 -13.21
CA VAL A 53 5.54 3.90 -14.58
C VAL A 53 6.13 5.23 -15.02
N GLY A 54 6.94 5.23 -16.09
CA GLY A 54 7.51 6.44 -16.65
C GLY A 54 6.42 7.38 -17.14
N LEU A 55 6.55 8.66 -16.86
CA LEU A 55 5.59 9.68 -17.30
C LEU A 55 5.60 9.85 -18.83
N ASP A 56 6.68 9.46 -19.49
CA ASP A 56 6.85 9.39 -20.95
C ASP A 56 5.98 8.31 -21.62
N GLN A 57 5.53 7.31 -20.86
CA GLN A 57 4.62 6.25 -21.33
C GLN A 57 3.14 6.66 -21.27
N LEU A 58 2.82 7.72 -20.54
CA LEU A 58 1.48 8.29 -20.47
C LEU A 58 1.33 9.31 -21.61
N GLN A 59 0.41 9.03 -22.54
CA GLN A 59 0.18 9.76 -23.80
C GLN A 59 0.21 11.29 -23.65
N GLY A 60 1.09 11.97 -24.39
CA GLY A 60 0.97 13.39 -24.72
C GLY A 60 2.26 14.23 -24.72
N PHE A 61 3.32 13.85 -23.99
CA PHE A 61 4.53 14.69 -23.87
C PHE A 61 5.84 13.89 -23.84
N PRO A 62 6.27 13.28 -24.95
CA PRO A 62 7.38 12.32 -24.92
C PRO A 62 8.79 12.91 -24.70
N GLN A 63 8.98 14.21 -24.73
CA GLN A 63 10.32 14.79 -24.71
C GLN A 63 10.70 15.61 -23.47
N LEU A 64 9.75 16.01 -22.63
CA LEU A 64 10.00 16.96 -21.54
C LEU A 64 10.13 16.31 -20.14
N GLN A 65 9.87 15.01 -20.00
CA GLN A 65 9.75 14.35 -18.70
C GLN A 65 10.59 13.07 -18.57
N ARG A 66 11.73 12.99 -19.28
CA ARG A 66 12.68 11.89 -19.11
C ARG A 66 13.19 11.86 -17.67
N GLY A 67 13.00 10.74 -16.99
CA GLY A 67 13.49 10.50 -15.63
C GLY A 67 12.46 10.73 -14.50
N VAL A 68 11.22 11.11 -14.82
CA VAL A 68 10.13 11.20 -13.85
C VAL A 68 9.26 9.95 -13.95
N SER A 69 9.04 9.28 -12.82
CA SER A 69 8.20 8.08 -12.74
C SER A 69 7.10 8.26 -11.70
N LEU A 70 5.91 7.77 -12.04
CA LEU A 70 4.77 7.64 -11.13
C LEU A 70 4.83 6.27 -10.42
N VAL A 71 4.24 6.18 -9.27
CA VAL A 71 4.04 4.91 -8.57
C VAL A 71 2.62 4.42 -8.82
N ARG A 72 2.50 3.14 -9.21
CA ARG A 72 1.22 2.46 -9.36
C ARG A 72 1.24 1.13 -8.61
N VAL A 73 0.11 0.76 -8.02
CA VAL A 73 -0.09 -0.61 -7.55
C VAL A 73 -0.50 -1.46 -8.75
N SER A 74 0.38 -2.36 -9.17
CA SER A 74 0.12 -3.24 -10.33
C SER A 74 -0.82 -4.37 -9.98
N ARG A 75 -0.68 -4.92 -8.79
CA ARG A 75 -1.54 -6.00 -8.26
C ARG A 75 -1.38 -6.14 -6.76
N VAL A 76 -2.30 -6.84 -6.14
CA VAL A 76 -2.18 -7.34 -4.77
C VAL A 76 -1.91 -8.85 -4.85
N VAL A 77 -0.93 -9.34 -4.12
CA VAL A 77 -0.52 -10.74 -4.10
C VAL A 77 -0.77 -11.36 -2.73
N GLU A 78 -1.14 -12.64 -2.72
CA GLU A 78 -1.25 -13.42 -1.50
C GLU A 78 0.09 -14.07 -1.15
N ASP A 79 0.43 -14.04 0.13
CA ASP A 79 1.57 -14.74 0.66
C ASP A 79 1.23 -16.24 0.79
N LYS A 80 1.96 -17.06 0.07
CA LYS A 80 1.75 -18.53 0.01
C LYS A 80 2.41 -19.29 1.15
N ARG A 81 3.10 -18.62 2.07
CA ARG A 81 3.67 -19.30 3.24
C ARG A 81 2.57 -19.95 4.07
N PRO A 82 2.83 -21.11 4.69
CA PRO A 82 1.86 -21.77 5.56
C PRO A 82 1.49 -20.87 6.74
N GLY A 83 0.28 -21.04 7.24
CA GLY A 83 -0.18 -20.41 8.47
C GLY A 83 0.46 -21.03 9.72
N THR A 84 0.09 -20.52 10.88
CA THR A 84 0.56 -21.02 12.16
C THR A 84 -0.40 -22.08 12.68
N MET A 85 0.10 -23.28 13.00
CA MET A 85 -0.69 -24.34 13.60
C MET A 85 -0.75 -24.16 15.11
N VAL A 86 -1.96 -24.08 15.67
CA VAL A 86 -2.21 -23.94 17.11
C VAL A 86 -3.08 -25.08 17.57
N TYR A 87 -2.74 -25.69 18.73
CA TYR A 87 -3.52 -26.76 19.31
C TYR A 87 -4.74 -26.22 20.05
N GLU A 88 -5.92 -26.35 19.47
CA GLU A 88 -7.21 -25.92 20.01
C GLU A 88 -8.29 -26.93 19.64
N PRO A 89 -8.39 -28.08 20.36
CA PRO A 89 -9.32 -29.18 20.01
C PRO A 89 -10.81 -28.81 20.13
N GLY A 90 -11.13 -27.74 20.85
CA GLY A 90 -12.50 -27.21 20.97
C GLY A 90 -12.91 -26.23 19.85
N HIS A 91 -12.02 -25.91 18.95
CA HIS A 91 -12.32 -24.96 17.89
C HIS A 91 -13.11 -25.65 16.75
N PRO A 92 -14.13 -25.00 16.15
CA PRO A 92 -14.94 -25.60 15.09
C PRO A 92 -14.15 -25.95 13.82
N ASP A 93 -13.02 -25.29 13.59
CA ASP A 93 -12.14 -25.52 12.42
C ASP A 93 -10.91 -26.38 12.79
N ALA A 94 -10.91 -27.05 13.97
CA ALA A 94 -9.84 -27.96 14.34
C ALA A 94 -9.83 -29.22 13.44
N ASN A 95 -8.62 -29.67 13.06
CA ASN A 95 -8.44 -30.91 12.34
C ASN A 95 -8.62 -32.12 13.27
N ALA A 96 -8.49 -33.35 12.74
CA ALA A 96 -8.63 -34.60 13.50
C ALA A 96 -7.63 -34.71 14.65
N ASP A 97 -6.48 -34.04 14.59
CA ASP A 97 -5.43 -34.00 15.58
C ASP A 97 -5.62 -32.88 16.63
N GLY A 98 -6.67 -32.07 16.48
CA GLY A 98 -6.99 -30.95 17.37
C GLY A 98 -6.21 -29.64 17.06
N TYR A 99 -5.61 -29.52 15.88
CA TYR A 99 -4.91 -28.31 15.47
C TYR A 99 -5.76 -27.44 14.54
N VAL A 100 -5.63 -26.13 14.71
CA VAL A 100 -6.23 -25.09 13.84
C VAL A 100 -5.11 -24.36 13.10
N GLU A 101 -5.26 -24.18 11.81
CA GLU A 101 -4.37 -23.33 11.02
C GLU A 101 -4.85 -21.87 11.09
N TYR A 102 -4.07 -21.02 11.72
CA TYR A 102 -4.27 -19.57 11.75
C TYR A 102 -3.59 -18.89 10.54
N PRO A 103 -4.03 -17.68 10.15
CA PRO A 103 -3.41 -16.92 9.09
C PRO A 103 -1.89 -16.73 9.28
N ASN A 104 -1.17 -16.61 8.16
CA ASN A 104 0.26 -16.25 8.16
C ASN A 104 0.49 -14.74 8.35
N VAL A 105 -0.27 -14.11 9.24
CA VAL A 105 -0.23 -12.69 9.57
C VAL A 105 0.38 -12.49 10.95
N ASN A 106 1.44 -11.68 11.02
CA ASN A 106 2.01 -11.24 12.30
C ASN A 106 1.43 -9.86 12.63
N ALA A 107 0.57 -9.79 13.66
CA ALA A 107 -0.09 -8.55 14.04
C ALA A 107 0.88 -7.41 14.41
N VAL A 108 1.99 -7.72 15.10
CA VAL A 108 2.99 -6.73 15.51
C VAL A 108 3.71 -6.16 14.29
N GLU A 109 4.09 -7.02 13.35
CA GLU A 109 4.73 -6.61 12.09
C GLU A 109 3.79 -5.73 11.26
N GLU A 110 2.52 -6.12 11.14
CA GLU A 110 1.51 -5.32 10.43
C GLU A 110 1.25 -3.97 11.11
N MET A 111 1.27 -3.89 12.45
CA MET A 111 1.16 -2.61 13.16
C MET A 111 2.36 -1.69 12.86
N VAL A 112 3.58 -2.21 12.83
CA VAL A 112 4.78 -1.45 12.45
C VAL A 112 4.69 -0.99 11.00
N ASN A 113 4.24 -1.86 10.11
CA ASN A 113 4.01 -1.52 8.70
C ASN A 113 2.95 -0.43 8.54
N MET A 114 1.88 -0.46 9.35
CA MET A 114 0.83 0.58 9.36
C MET A 114 1.40 1.94 9.78
N ILE A 115 2.20 1.99 10.84
CA ILE A 115 2.85 3.23 11.29
C ILE A 115 3.76 3.78 10.20
N THR A 116 4.54 2.92 9.54
CA THR A 116 5.44 3.32 8.47
C THR A 116 4.68 3.88 7.27
N ALA A 117 3.60 3.20 6.85
CA ALA A 117 2.75 3.64 5.74
C ALA A 117 2.02 4.96 6.06
N SER A 118 1.53 5.12 7.29
CA SER A 118 0.90 6.36 7.76
C SER A 118 1.89 7.55 7.70
N ARG A 119 3.11 7.36 8.18
CA ARG A 119 4.15 8.40 8.12
C ARG A 119 4.53 8.75 6.67
N ALA A 120 4.62 7.75 5.79
CA ALA A 120 4.89 7.98 4.38
C ALA A 120 3.75 8.78 3.72
N TYR A 121 2.50 8.47 4.07
CA TYR A 121 1.32 9.19 3.60
C TYR A 121 1.32 10.66 4.09
N GLU A 122 1.59 10.91 5.36
CA GLU A 122 1.69 12.26 5.94
C GLU A 122 2.82 13.08 5.28
N ALA A 123 3.97 12.45 5.03
CA ALA A 123 5.07 13.08 4.30
C ALA A 123 4.67 13.46 2.86
N GLY A 124 3.89 12.60 2.20
CA GLY A 124 3.34 12.88 0.87
C GLY A 124 2.40 14.09 0.87
N ILE A 125 1.51 14.21 1.86
CA ILE A 125 0.63 15.39 2.02
C ILE A 125 1.47 16.65 2.20
N THR A 126 2.45 16.63 3.10
CA THR A 126 3.35 17.76 3.35
C THR A 126 4.11 18.17 2.09
N SER A 127 4.53 17.21 1.28
CA SER A 127 5.19 17.47 0.01
C SER A 127 4.26 18.20 -0.98
N ILE A 128 3.00 17.79 -1.08
CA ILE A 128 1.99 18.47 -1.92
C ILE A 128 1.77 19.91 -1.46
N ASP A 129 1.63 20.13 -0.16
CA ASP A 129 1.44 21.47 0.39
C ASP A 129 2.65 22.37 0.14
N THR A 130 3.86 21.83 0.26
CA THR A 130 5.10 22.55 -0.08
C THR A 130 5.14 22.95 -1.56
N VAL A 131 4.80 22.04 -2.47
CA VAL A 131 4.75 22.32 -3.90
C VAL A 131 3.71 23.40 -4.23
N LYS A 132 2.54 23.36 -3.60
CA LYS A 132 1.51 24.40 -3.74
C LYS A 132 2.01 25.77 -3.27
N GLN A 133 2.67 25.83 -2.10
CA GLN A 133 3.25 27.08 -1.59
C GLN A 133 4.32 27.65 -2.52
N MET A 134 5.21 26.81 -3.03
CA MET A 134 6.21 27.22 -4.02
C MET A 134 5.56 27.77 -5.30
N ALA A 135 4.50 27.12 -5.79
CA ALA A 135 3.77 27.59 -6.95
C ALA A 135 3.11 28.95 -6.71
N HIS A 136 2.52 29.14 -5.52
CA HIS A 136 1.91 30.43 -5.13
C HIS A 136 2.95 31.54 -5.07
N SER A 137 4.08 31.29 -4.39
CA SER A 137 5.17 32.27 -4.30
C SER A 137 5.76 32.62 -5.67
N ALA A 138 5.89 31.65 -6.57
CA ALA A 138 6.35 31.91 -7.93
C ALA A 138 5.39 32.81 -8.72
N LEU A 139 4.08 32.67 -8.54
CA LEU A 139 3.08 33.53 -9.15
C LEU A 139 3.10 34.95 -8.57
N GLU A 140 3.40 35.12 -7.29
CA GLU A 140 3.52 36.44 -6.65
C GLU A 140 4.76 37.20 -7.11
N ILE A 141 5.88 36.52 -7.38
CA ILE A 141 7.11 37.12 -7.92
C ILE A 141 6.93 37.56 -9.37
N GLY A 142 6.03 36.92 -10.13
CA GLY A 142 5.75 37.21 -11.53
C GLY A 142 4.74 38.34 -11.76
N ARG A 143 4.29 38.98 -10.69
CA ARG A 143 3.46 40.21 -10.72
C ARG A 143 4.36 41.45 -10.55
#